data_13d5dd88225e9c9e3413ef2844b915ee
#
_entry.id   13d5dd88225e9c9e3413ef2844b915ee
#
_cell.length_a   1.000
_cell.length_b   1.000
_cell.length_c   1.000
_cell.angle_alpha   90.00
_cell.angle_beta   90.00
_cell.angle_gamma   90.00
#
_symmetry.space_group_name_H-M   'P 1'
#
loop_
_entity.id
_entity.type
_entity.pdbx_description
1 polymer ?
#
loop_
_entity_poly.entity_id
_entity_poly.type
_entity_poly.pdbx_seq_one_letter_code
_entity_poly.pdbx_strand_id
1 'polypeptide(L)'
;MNTQKKENYFLSQPHQPFFVLGILNAFIMMLLFALSYKGILSLEIDARTFHVYSLVYLVFTNLFTGFLFTTFPRFNQAQVIEKKYYTNVFAINALGSLLFIIAIFISQLFVVGAMLVILVGEILIVKKLHQIYKEGMAPDKTDSFWILSASYFGLGANLLFILSEFTPALQDVAINIAFYLYLIFLAFSVGQRMIPFFSHSFAQKNENFVKIVFTLFIFKSIFSTSGITIGEIIIDLLLAVYMAKEFLRWELHPFNSPAILWVLHLALAWLPMAFLLSAISLIAELVLGTSFYFLNIHLLAIGFLTTVLVGFGTRVTLGHSGQPPHGDALATKIFIFIQFVVLARVLFSINVAFGWGLDFLFDISFSLWLILFLVWGGRYFKTLVFGTKV
;
A
#
# COMPACT_ATOMS: atom_id res chain seq x y z
N MET A 1 2.58 21.07 -43.51
CA MET A 1 2.62 19.73 -42.88
C MET A 1 2.73 19.93 -41.37
N ASN A 2 1.58 19.83 -40.67
CA ASN A 2 1.56 19.87 -39.21
C ASN A 2 2.06 18.53 -38.70
N THR A 3 3.29 18.41 -38.29
CA THR A 3 3.78 17.28 -37.50
C THR A 3 3.14 17.37 -36.12
N GLN A 4 1.94 16.78 -35.97
CA GLN A 4 1.41 16.49 -34.64
C GLN A 4 2.49 15.69 -33.90
N LYS A 5 3.15 16.31 -32.92
CA LYS A 5 4.05 15.65 -32.00
C LYS A 5 3.28 14.48 -31.41
N LYS A 6 3.65 13.25 -31.75
CA LYS A 6 3.02 12.04 -31.23
C LYS A 6 3.10 12.12 -29.70
N GLU A 7 1.95 12.34 -29.06
CA GLU A 7 1.92 12.53 -27.61
C GLU A 7 2.47 11.28 -26.92
N ASN A 8 3.42 11.48 -26.01
CA ASN A 8 4.00 10.37 -25.27
C ASN A 8 2.92 9.77 -24.37
N TYR A 9 2.41 8.60 -24.71
CA TYR A 9 1.33 7.90 -23.99
C TYR A 9 1.72 7.63 -22.54
N PHE A 10 2.95 7.21 -22.26
CA PHE A 10 3.45 6.93 -20.91
C PHE A 10 3.27 8.10 -19.92
N LEU A 11 3.26 9.32 -20.42
CA LEU A 11 3.08 10.53 -19.63
C LEU A 11 1.73 11.22 -19.91
N SER A 12 0.74 10.51 -20.46
CA SER A 12 -0.55 11.11 -20.78
C SER A 12 -1.47 11.22 -19.58
N GLN A 13 -1.28 10.36 -18.57
CA GLN A 13 -2.08 10.33 -17.34
C GLN A 13 -1.21 10.01 -16.12
N PRO A 14 -1.55 10.51 -14.92
CA PRO A 14 -0.70 10.34 -13.73
C PRO A 14 -0.42 8.88 -13.36
N HIS A 15 -1.43 7.99 -13.42
CA HIS A 15 -1.25 6.61 -12.98
C HIS A 15 -0.18 5.84 -13.75
N GLN A 16 0.04 6.14 -15.03
CA GLN A 16 0.97 5.42 -15.89
C GLN A 16 2.41 5.43 -15.36
N PRO A 17 3.08 6.61 -15.23
CA PRO A 17 4.46 6.65 -14.78
C PRO A 17 4.63 6.20 -13.32
N PHE A 18 3.70 6.55 -12.45
CA PHE A 18 3.81 6.17 -11.04
C PHE A 18 3.57 4.68 -10.80
N PHE A 19 2.66 4.03 -11.55
CA PHE A 19 2.47 2.58 -11.44
C PHE A 19 3.69 1.83 -11.94
N VAL A 20 4.27 2.24 -13.08
CA VAL A 20 5.49 1.61 -13.59
C VAL A 20 6.62 1.75 -12.57
N LEU A 21 6.83 2.94 -11.98
CA LEU A 21 7.86 3.16 -10.97
C LEU A 21 7.60 2.31 -9.72
N GLY A 22 6.37 2.27 -9.22
CA GLY A 22 5.99 1.46 -8.06
C GLY A 22 6.21 -0.03 -8.28
N ILE A 23 5.85 -0.56 -9.46
CA ILE A 23 6.05 -1.97 -9.84
C ILE A 23 7.55 -2.31 -9.94
N LEU A 24 8.34 -1.45 -10.58
CA LEU A 24 9.80 -1.63 -10.67
C LEU A 24 10.44 -1.63 -9.29
N ASN A 25 10.06 -0.67 -8.45
CA ASN A 25 10.55 -0.60 -7.07
C ASN A 25 10.10 -1.83 -6.24
N ALA A 26 8.87 -2.33 -6.42
CA ALA A 26 8.41 -3.53 -5.72
C ALA A 26 9.30 -4.75 -6.01
N PHE A 27 9.76 -4.89 -7.24
CA PHE A 27 10.69 -5.94 -7.62
C PHE A 27 12.09 -5.69 -7.07
N ILE A 28 12.67 -4.52 -7.33
CA ILE A 28 14.07 -4.20 -6.99
C ILE A 28 14.26 -4.18 -5.47
N MET A 29 13.38 -3.49 -4.72
CA MET A 29 13.56 -3.34 -3.26
C MET A 29 13.38 -4.67 -2.53
N MET A 30 12.42 -5.50 -2.97
CA MET A 30 12.25 -6.82 -2.36
C MET A 30 13.44 -7.75 -2.67
N LEU A 31 13.99 -7.69 -3.89
CA LEU A 31 15.18 -8.47 -4.24
C LEU A 31 16.39 -8.04 -3.39
N LEU A 32 16.64 -6.73 -3.27
CA LEU A 32 17.73 -6.21 -2.43
C LEU A 32 17.55 -6.58 -0.96
N PHE A 33 16.31 -6.49 -0.45
CA PHE A 33 16.01 -6.93 0.92
C PHE A 33 16.29 -8.42 1.11
N ALA A 34 15.85 -9.27 0.20
CA ALA A 34 16.06 -10.71 0.31
C ALA A 34 17.57 -11.07 0.29
N LEU A 35 18.35 -10.43 -0.59
CA LEU A 35 19.80 -10.63 -0.66
C LEU A 35 20.50 -10.13 0.61
N SER A 36 20.07 -9.00 1.17
CA SER A 36 20.60 -8.47 2.43
C SER A 36 20.22 -9.37 3.62
N TYR A 37 18.97 -9.81 3.70
CA TYR A 37 18.50 -10.71 4.76
C TYR A 37 19.25 -12.04 4.77
N LYS A 38 19.68 -12.53 3.61
CA LYS A 38 20.51 -13.74 3.45
C LYS A 38 22.01 -13.50 3.68
N GLY A 39 22.41 -12.28 3.99
CA GLY A 39 23.82 -11.92 4.19
C GLY A 39 24.67 -11.90 2.91
N ILE A 40 24.04 -11.91 1.72
CA ILE A 40 24.73 -11.83 0.42
C ILE A 40 25.15 -10.40 0.12
N LEU A 41 24.33 -9.41 0.52
CA LEU A 41 24.61 -7.99 0.39
C LEU A 41 24.65 -7.30 1.75
N SER A 42 25.64 -6.44 1.97
CA SER A 42 25.68 -5.52 3.10
C SER A 42 25.09 -4.18 2.66
N LEU A 43 24.17 -3.63 3.46
CA LEU A 43 23.56 -2.34 3.25
C LEU A 43 23.99 -1.36 4.33
N GLU A 44 24.16 -0.09 3.98
CA GLU A 44 24.49 1.03 4.87
C GLU A 44 23.27 1.58 5.63
N ILE A 45 22.24 0.79 5.76
CA ILE A 45 20.99 1.06 6.49
C ILE A 45 20.54 -0.26 7.15
N ASP A 46 19.92 -0.16 8.33
CA ASP A 46 19.34 -1.34 8.99
C ASP A 46 18.33 -2.04 8.07
N ALA A 47 18.42 -3.38 8.01
CA ALA A 47 17.60 -4.19 7.10
C ALA A 47 16.09 -4.04 7.32
N ARG A 48 15.64 -3.85 8.56
CA ARG A 48 14.24 -3.60 8.89
C ARG A 48 13.81 -2.22 8.38
N THR A 49 14.62 -1.18 8.63
CA THR A 49 14.37 0.18 8.13
C THR A 49 14.35 0.18 6.61
N PHE A 50 15.33 -0.46 5.96
CA PHE A 50 15.36 -0.60 4.51
C PHE A 50 14.08 -1.22 3.97
N HIS A 51 13.67 -2.37 4.53
CA HIS A 51 12.46 -3.07 4.09
C HIS A 51 11.20 -2.21 4.22
N VAL A 52 10.99 -1.63 5.40
CA VAL A 52 9.77 -0.86 5.66
C VAL A 52 9.78 0.45 4.87
N TYR A 53 10.87 1.23 4.92
CA TYR A 53 10.97 2.51 4.24
C TYR A 53 10.80 2.37 2.73
N SER A 54 11.51 1.41 2.12
CA SER A 54 11.45 1.21 0.67
C SER A 54 10.05 0.76 0.21
N LEU A 55 9.40 -0.14 0.93
CA LEU A 55 8.04 -0.55 0.58
C LEU A 55 7.03 0.58 0.78
N VAL A 56 7.12 1.33 1.88
CA VAL A 56 6.22 2.46 2.14
C VAL A 56 6.38 3.54 1.07
N TYR A 57 7.58 4.11 0.93
CA TYR A 57 7.78 5.36 0.18
C TYR A 57 8.14 5.15 -1.29
N LEU A 58 8.84 4.07 -1.63
CA LEU A 58 9.24 3.83 -3.02
C LEU A 58 8.25 2.95 -3.77
N VAL A 59 7.53 2.07 -3.07
CA VAL A 59 6.54 1.18 -3.70
C VAL A 59 5.13 1.72 -3.54
N PHE A 60 4.58 1.63 -2.31
CA PHE A 60 3.17 1.91 -2.08
C PHE A 60 2.81 3.38 -2.28
N THR A 61 3.65 4.32 -1.86
CA THR A 61 3.41 5.75 -2.09
C THR A 61 3.35 6.07 -3.59
N ASN A 62 4.21 5.48 -4.43
CA ASN A 62 4.11 5.68 -5.87
C ASN A 62 2.82 5.11 -6.46
N LEU A 63 2.42 3.89 -6.06
CA LEU A 63 1.15 3.29 -6.51
C LEU A 63 -0.05 4.13 -6.05
N PHE A 64 -0.07 4.59 -4.79
CA PHE A 64 -1.11 5.50 -4.29
C PHE A 64 -1.12 6.84 -5.02
N THR A 65 0.06 7.42 -5.29
CA THR A 65 0.16 8.70 -5.99
C THR A 65 -0.43 8.60 -7.39
N GLY A 66 -0.08 7.56 -8.14
CA GLY A 66 -0.65 7.31 -9.46
C GLY A 66 -2.18 7.19 -9.41
N PHE A 67 -2.68 6.44 -8.43
CA PHE A 67 -4.12 6.29 -8.20
C PHE A 67 -4.79 7.60 -7.79
N LEU A 68 -4.29 8.28 -6.76
CA LEU A 68 -4.89 9.48 -6.21
C LEU A 68 -4.82 10.67 -7.16
N PHE A 69 -3.71 10.88 -7.85
CA PHE A 69 -3.59 11.96 -8.84
C PHE A 69 -4.58 11.77 -10.01
N THR A 70 -5.03 10.54 -10.25
CA THR A 70 -6.03 10.22 -11.27
C THR A 70 -7.46 10.35 -10.75
N THR A 71 -7.72 9.99 -9.48
CA THR A 71 -9.09 9.84 -8.94
C THR A 71 -9.48 10.95 -7.97
N PHE A 72 -8.56 11.51 -7.20
CA PHE A 72 -8.83 12.49 -6.15
C PHE A 72 -9.43 13.81 -6.69
N PRO A 73 -9.01 14.33 -7.89
CA PRO A 73 -9.70 15.46 -8.50
C PRO A 73 -11.19 15.18 -8.76
N ARG A 74 -11.52 13.95 -9.20
CA ARG A 74 -12.92 13.54 -9.43
C ARG A 74 -13.70 13.42 -8.13
N PHE A 75 -13.10 12.90 -7.06
CA PHE A 75 -13.74 12.83 -5.75
C PHE A 75 -14.15 14.20 -5.21
N ASN A 76 -13.37 15.23 -5.53
CA ASN A 76 -13.58 16.59 -5.05
C ASN A 76 -14.25 17.53 -6.07
N GLN A 77 -14.64 17.03 -7.25
CA GLN A 77 -15.15 17.86 -8.37
C GLN A 77 -14.19 19.03 -8.67
N ALA A 78 -12.90 18.73 -8.71
CA ALA A 78 -11.81 19.66 -9.00
C ALA A 78 -11.25 19.43 -10.41
N GLN A 79 -10.47 20.41 -10.89
CA GLN A 79 -9.78 20.27 -12.16
C GLN A 79 -8.74 19.15 -12.12
N VAL A 80 -8.51 18.50 -13.26
CA VAL A 80 -7.47 17.48 -13.41
C VAL A 80 -6.10 18.11 -13.21
N ILE A 81 -5.15 17.31 -12.69
CA ILE A 81 -3.79 17.79 -12.44
C ILE A 81 -3.06 18.00 -13.77
N GLU A 82 -2.43 19.17 -13.92
CA GLU A 82 -1.65 19.47 -15.10
C GLU A 82 -0.49 18.50 -15.34
N LYS A 83 -0.28 18.14 -16.60
CA LYS A 83 0.79 17.21 -17.02
C LYS A 83 2.16 17.61 -16.48
N LYS A 84 2.52 18.89 -16.57
CA LYS A 84 3.79 19.43 -16.08
C LYS A 84 3.97 19.16 -14.58
N TYR A 85 2.89 19.27 -13.80
CA TYR A 85 2.99 19.07 -12.35
C TYR A 85 3.31 17.61 -12.01
N TYR A 86 2.47 16.67 -12.46
CA TYR A 86 2.67 15.26 -12.08
C TYR A 86 3.92 14.65 -12.72
N THR A 87 4.36 15.12 -13.89
CA THR A 87 5.63 14.67 -14.48
C THR A 87 6.85 15.15 -13.69
N ASN A 88 6.80 16.36 -13.13
CA ASN A 88 7.86 16.85 -12.24
C ASN A 88 7.91 16.04 -10.94
N VAL A 89 6.74 15.75 -10.32
CA VAL A 89 6.69 14.92 -9.11
C VAL A 89 7.19 13.51 -9.41
N PHE A 90 6.79 12.92 -10.54
CA PHE A 90 7.30 11.63 -10.99
C PHE A 90 8.84 11.64 -11.15
N ALA A 91 9.40 12.67 -11.78
CA ALA A 91 10.85 12.78 -11.98
C ALA A 91 11.60 12.85 -10.64
N ILE A 92 11.07 13.59 -9.64
CA ILE A 92 11.64 13.66 -8.29
C ILE A 92 11.58 12.30 -7.60
N ASN A 93 10.44 11.60 -7.67
CA ASN A 93 10.29 10.27 -7.06
C ASN A 93 11.19 9.22 -7.74
N ALA A 94 11.32 9.27 -9.07
CA ALA A 94 12.22 8.39 -9.82
C ALA A 94 13.68 8.66 -9.45
N LEU A 95 14.09 9.94 -9.37
CA LEU A 95 15.42 10.34 -8.91
C LEU A 95 15.66 9.89 -7.46
N GLY A 96 14.70 10.10 -6.56
CA GLY A 96 14.79 9.65 -5.16
C GLY A 96 14.96 8.13 -5.06
N SER A 97 14.21 7.36 -5.85
CA SER A 97 14.34 5.89 -5.91
C SER A 97 15.73 5.47 -6.39
N LEU A 98 16.24 6.10 -7.46
CA LEU A 98 17.57 5.81 -7.99
C LEU A 98 18.68 6.16 -6.98
N LEU A 99 18.59 7.35 -6.38
CA LEU A 99 19.55 7.79 -5.38
C LEU A 99 19.53 6.87 -4.14
N PHE A 100 18.37 6.41 -3.71
CA PHE A 100 18.25 5.49 -2.58
C PHE A 100 18.92 4.15 -2.87
N ILE A 101 18.69 3.56 -4.07
CA ILE A 101 19.36 2.32 -4.51
C ILE A 101 20.88 2.45 -4.52
N ILE A 102 21.41 3.60 -4.91
CA ILE A 102 22.85 3.84 -4.93
C ILE A 102 23.37 4.10 -3.52
N ALA A 103 22.66 4.90 -2.74
CA ALA A 103 23.06 5.36 -1.43
C ALA A 103 23.25 4.24 -0.41
N ILE A 104 22.40 3.19 -0.45
CA ILE A 104 22.47 2.05 0.46
C ILE A 104 23.78 1.25 0.37
N PHE A 105 24.61 1.48 -0.65
CA PHE A 105 25.93 0.87 -0.83
C PHE A 105 27.09 1.83 -0.58
N ILE A 106 26.83 3.10 -0.21
CA ILE A 106 27.86 4.13 -0.08
C ILE A 106 28.05 4.52 1.41
N SER A 107 27.01 5.07 2.04
CA SER A 107 27.02 5.40 3.46
C SER A 107 25.64 5.83 3.96
N GLN A 108 25.42 5.75 5.27
CA GLN A 108 24.20 6.23 5.93
C GLN A 108 23.87 7.69 5.58
N LEU A 109 24.86 8.58 5.47
CA LEU A 109 24.61 9.98 5.14
C LEU A 109 24.04 10.16 3.74
N PHE A 110 24.50 9.36 2.76
CA PHE A 110 23.91 9.36 1.42
C PHE A 110 22.50 8.78 1.41
N VAL A 111 22.21 7.78 2.26
CA VAL A 111 20.85 7.26 2.45
C VAL A 111 19.92 8.36 2.95
N VAL A 112 20.32 9.11 3.99
CA VAL A 112 19.57 10.26 4.49
C VAL A 112 19.35 11.31 3.39
N GLY A 113 20.39 11.60 2.59
CA GLY A 113 20.28 12.50 1.43
C GLY A 113 19.23 12.04 0.41
N ALA A 114 19.18 10.74 0.09
CA ALA A 114 18.17 10.16 -0.79
C ALA A 114 16.76 10.22 -0.17
N MET A 115 16.62 9.93 1.13
CA MET A 115 15.37 10.06 1.87
C MET A 115 14.83 11.50 1.84
N LEU A 116 15.70 12.51 1.93
CA LEU A 116 15.31 13.92 1.80
C LEU A 116 14.75 14.24 0.40
N VAL A 117 15.32 13.68 -0.67
CA VAL A 117 14.76 13.85 -2.04
C VAL A 117 13.37 13.21 -2.14
N ILE A 118 13.19 12.02 -1.56
CA ILE A 118 11.89 11.33 -1.51
C ILE A 118 10.87 12.16 -0.70
N LEU A 119 11.28 12.73 0.44
CA LEU A 119 10.45 13.63 1.26
C LEU A 119 9.98 14.85 0.46
N VAL A 120 10.84 15.46 -0.36
CA VAL A 120 10.44 16.56 -1.26
C VAL A 120 9.35 16.11 -2.23
N GLY A 121 9.48 14.93 -2.82
CA GLY A 121 8.44 14.34 -3.68
C GLY A 121 7.11 14.21 -2.95
N GLU A 122 7.14 13.69 -1.73
CA GLU A 122 5.94 13.48 -0.91
C GLU A 122 5.30 14.82 -0.48
N ILE A 123 6.10 15.82 -0.11
CA ILE A 123 5.60 17.19 0.16
C ILE A 123 4.81 17.73 -1.03
N LEU A 124 5.32 17.56 -2.24
CA LEU A 124 4.62 18.01 -3.46
C LEU A 124 3.33 17.22 -3.68
N ILE A 125 3.32 15.90 -3.42
CA ILE A 125 2.12 15.07 -3.50
C ILE A 125 1.05 15.59 -2.53
N VAL A 126 1.38 15.70 -1.24
CA VAL A 126 0.44 16.13 -0.20
C VAL A 126 -0.05 17.56 -0.43
N LYS A 127 0.85 18.47 -0.84
CA LYS A 127 0.49 19.85 -1.22
C LYS A 127 -0.56 19.86 -2.34
N LYS A 128 -0.39 19.02 -3.38
CA LYS A 128 -1.35 18.95 -4.48
C LYS A 128 -2.70 18.37 -4.04
N LEU A 129 -2.69 17.32 -3.24
CA LEU A 129 -3.93 16.76 -2.68
C LEU A 129 -4.65 17.78 -1.79
N HIS A 130 -3.91 18.52 -0.95
CA HIS A 130 -4.49 19.60 -0.14
C HIS A 130 -5.12 20.69 -1.00
N GLN A 131 -4.43 21.14 -2.06
CA GLN A 131 -4.98 22.12 -3.01
C GLN A 131 -6.28 21.63 -3.62
N ILE A 132 -6.31 20.39 -4.14
CA ILE A 132 -7.50 19.77 -4.72
C ILE A 132 -8.65 19.69 -3.71
N TYR A 133 -8.37 19.29 -2.46
CA TYR A 133 -9.37 19.25 -1.39
C TYR A 133 -9.95 20.64 -1.10
N LYS A 134 -9.10 21.68 -1.04
CA LYS A 134 -9.50 23.05 -0.76
C LYS A 134 -10.34 23.63 -1.90
N GLU A 135 -9.87 23.50 -3.14
CA GLU A 135 -10.45 24.14 -4.33
C GLU A 135 -11.64 23.35 -4.93
N GLY A 136 -11.76 22.07 -4.64
CA GLY A 136 -12.83 21.23 -5.17
C GLY A 136 -14.21 21.67 -4.71
N MET A 137 -15.21 21.45 -5.57
CA MET A 137 -16.59 21.88 -5.37
C MET A 137 -17.55 20.77 -4.95
N ALA A 138 -17.04 19.59 -4.59
CA ALA A 138 -17.87 18.49 -4.12
C ALA A 138 -18.65 18.89 -2.86
N PRO A 139 -19.96 18.60 -2.78
CA PRO A 139 -20.79 18.97 -1.62
C PRO A 139 -20.41 18.23 -0.34
N ASP A 140 -19.97 16.97 -0.47
CA ASP A 140 -19.42 16.16 0.63
C ASP A 140 -17.96 15.82 0.35
N LYS A 141 -17.07 16.26 1.22
CA LYS A 141 -15.63 16.00 1.18
C LYS A 141 -15.14 15.15 2.36
N THR A 142 -16.04 14.53 3.11
CA THR A 142 -15.69 13.78 4.32
C THR A 142 -14.71 12.66 4.03
N ASP A 143 -14.95 11.86 2.99
CA ASP A 143 -14.01 10.78 2.61
C ASP A 143 -12.68 11.35 2.12
N SER A 144 -12.71 12.47 1.38
CA SER A 144 -11.50 13.17 0.91
C SER A 144 -10.69 13.76 2.06
N PHE A 145 -11.33 14.21 3.13
CA PHE A 145 -10.66 14.65 4.36
C PHE A 145 -9.86 13.51 4.99
N TRP A 146 -10.42 12.31 5.10
CA TRP A 146 -9.73 11.17 5.69
C TRP A 146 -8.57 10.67 4.83
N ILE A 147 -8.73 10.66 3.50
CA ILE A 147 -7.64 10.35 2.55
C ILE A 147 -6.49 11.35 2.69
N LEU A 148 -6.81 12.64 2.76
CA LEU A 148 -5.82 13.70 2.94
C LEU A 148 -5.13 13.60 4.32
N SER A 149 -5.88 13.32 5.38
CA SER A 149 -5.35 13.12 6.73
C SER A 149 -4.36 11.96 6.76
N ALA A 150 -4.68 10.82 6.16
CA ALA A 150 -3.73 9.71 6.02
C ALA A 150 -2.44 10.13 5.29
N SER A 151 -2.56 10.94 4.23
CA SER A 151 -1.38 11.44 3.50
C SER A 151 -0.49 12.36 4.35
N TYR A 152 -1.06 13.14 5.26
CA TYR A 152 -0.28 13.93 6.23
C TYR A 152 0.44 13.05 7.26
N PHE A 153 -0.19 11.95 7.72
CA PHE A 153 0.50 10.98 8.57
C PHE A 153 1.66 10.31 7.84
N GLY A 154 1.52 10.02 6.53
CA GLY A 154 2.60 9.54 5.69
C GLY A 154 3.78 10.50 5.66
N LEU A 155 3.51 11.78 5.38
CA LEU A 155 4.52 12.83 5.37
C LEU A 155 5.24 12.98 6.74
N GLY A 156 4.47 12.96 7.83
CA GLY A 156 5.03 13.00 9.18
C GLY A 156 5.90 11.79 9.50
N ALA A 157 5.46 10.60 9.12
CA ALA A 157 6.22 9.38 9.31
C ALA A 157 7.51 9.33 8.47
N ASN A 158 7.51 9.89 7.24
CA ASN A 158 8.72 10.01 6.43
C ASN A 158 9.77 10.86 7.13
N LEU A 159 9.37 12.01 7.70
CA LEU A 159 10.27 12.83 8.51
C LEU A 159 10.80 12.06 9.73
N LEU A 160 9.95 11.29 10.42
CA LEU A 160 10.35 10.46 11.56
C LEU A 160 11.35 9.36 11.14
N PHE A 161 11.21 8.75 9.97
CA PHE A 161 12.22 7.81 9.45
C PHE A 161 13.58 8.47 9.24
N ILE A 162 13.61 9.68 8.68
CA ILE A 162 14.87 10.43 8.50
C ILE A 162 15.50 10.74 9.86
N LEU A 163 14.70 11.17 10.84
CA LEU A 163 15.18 11.44 12.19
C LEU A 163 15.60 10.18 12.93
N SER A 164 14.99 9.03 12.64
CA SER A 164 15.35 7.76 13.26
C SER A 164 16.75 7.26 12.86
N GLU A 165 17.30 7.70 11.75
CA GLU A 165 18.70 7.42 11.37
C GLU A 165 19.72 8.03 12.38
N PHE A 166 19.31 9.06 13.12
CA PHE A 166 20.11 9.71 14.17
C PHE A 166 19.59 9.40 15.58
N THR A 167 18.33 8.96 15.71
CA THR A 167 17.67 8.71 16.99
C THR A 167 16.85 7.40 16.88
N PRO A 168 17.48 6.24 17.10
CA PRO A 168 16.84 4.92 16.88
C PRO A 168 15.50 4.72 17.60
N ALA A 169 15.29 5.40 18.75
CA ALA A 169 14.02 5.33 19.48
C ALA A 169 12.79 5.82 18.67
N LEU A 170 12.99 6.56 17.58
CA LEU A 170 11.92 7.02 16.71
C LEU A 170 11.51 5.99 15.65
N GLN A 171 12.30 4.93 15.45
CA GLN A 171 12.08 3.95 14.39
C GLN A 171 10.70 3.26 14.51
N ASP A 172 10.37 2.73 15.69
CA ASP A 172 9.08 2.06 15.89
C ASP A 172 7.89 3.01 15.77
N VAL A 173 8.06 4.26 16.21
CA VAL A 173 7.05 5.31 16.01
C VAL A 173 6.83 5.56 14.52
N ALA A 174 7.91 5.74 13.75
CA ALA A 174 7.85 5.97 12.30
C ALA A 174 7.18 4.81 11.58
N ILE A 175 7.56 3.56 11.90
CA ILE A 175 6.99 2.34 11.31
C ILE A 175 5.49 2.25 11.58
N ASN A 176 5.05 2.39 12.83
CA ASN A 176 3.65 2.23 13.20
C ASN A 176 2.75 3.33 12.61
N ILE A 177 3.21 4.58 12.58
CA ILE A 177 2.47 5.67 11.93
C ILE A 177 2.41 5.45 10.41
N ALA A 178 3.55 5.13 9.76
CA ALA A 178 3.59 4.86 8.32
C ALA A 178 2.69 3.69 7.92
N PHE A 179 2.66 2.64 8.72
CA PHE A 179 1.88 1.45 8.41
C PHE A 179 0.39 1.64 8.70
N TYR A 180 0.01 1.91 9.96
CA TYR A 180 -1.40 1.95 10.36
C TYR A 180 -2.11 3.24 9.97
N LEU A 181 -1.52 4.41 10.22
CA LEU A 181 -2.17 5.71 10.02
C LEU A 181 -1.99 6.26 8.60
N TYR A 182 -1.00 5.77 7.87
CA TYR A 182 -0.83 6.12 6.46
C TYR A 182 -1.30 4.98 5.55
N LEU A 183 -0.52 3.92 5.36
CA LEU A 183 -0.79 2.94 4.30
C LEU A 183 -2.15 2.23 4.45
N ILE A 184 -2.40 1.63 5.62
CA ILE A 184 -3.62 0.84 5.84
C ILE A 184 -4.83 1.76 5.90
N PHE A 185 -4.74 2.89 6.62
CA PHE A 185 -5.85 3.82 6.73
C PHE A 185 -6.17 4.53 5.41
N LEU A 186 -5.15 4.87 4.59
CA LEU A 186 -5.36 5.43 3.25
C LEU A 186 -6.09 4.44 2.35
N ALA A 187 -5.59 3.21 2.25
CA ALA A 187 -6.19 2.15 1.44
C ALA A 187 -7.62 1.83 1.90
N PHE A 188 -7.84 1.77 3.22
CA PHE A 188 -9.17 1.60 3.82
C PHE A 188 -10.10 2.76 3.47
N SER A 189 -9.66 4.03 3.61
CA SER A 189 -10.46 5.21 3.33
C SER A 189 -10.89 5.30 1.86
N VAL A 190 -10.01 4.89 0.94
CA VAL A 190 -10.35 4.76 -0.48
C VAL A 190 -11.29 3.57 -0.71
N GLY A 191 -10.98 2.41 -0.13
CA GLY A 191 -11.73 1.17 -0.32
C GLY A 191 -13.18 1.30 0.15
N GLN A 192 -13.41 1.83 1.35
CA GLN A 192 -14.74 2.00 1.93
C GLN A 192 -15.64 2.97 1.13
N ARG A 193 -15.02 3.94 0.43
CA ARG A 193 -15.74 4.84 -0.48
C ARG A 193 -16.10 4.16 -1.79
N MET A 194 -15.15 3.44 -2.38
CA MET A 194 -15.27 2.99 -3.78
C MET A 194 -15.90 1.61 -3.93
N ILE A 195 -15.62 0.68 -3.01
CA ILE A 195 -16.04 -0.71 -3.19
C ILE A 195 -17.56 -0.87 -3.08
N PRO A 196 -18.27 -0.29 -2.10
CA PRO A 196 -19.72 -0.32 -2.07
C PRO A 196 -20.36 0.30 -3.33
N PHE A 197 -19.81 1.41 -3.80
CA PHE A 197 -20.27 2.07 -5.03
C PHE A 197 -20.12 1.16 -6.25
N PHE A 198 -18.97 0.52 -6.44
CA PHE A 198 -18.75 -0.40 -7.57
C PHE A 198 -19.59 -1.68 -7.47
N SER A 199 -19.93 -2.08 -6.27
CA SER A 199 -20.75 -3.28 -6.00
C SER A 199 -22.25 -3.01 -5.98
N HIS A 200 -22.66 -1.75 -6.26
CA HIS A 200 -24.06 -1.31 -6.19
C HIS A 200 -24.72 -1.65 -4.84
N SER A 201 -23.97 -1.53 -3.74
CA SER A 201 -24.52 -1.70 -2.40
C SER A 201 -25.53 -0.60 -2.08
N PHE A 202 -26.69 -0.98 -1.58
CA PHE A 202 -27.74 -0.07 -1.14
C PHE A 202 -27.67 0.26 0.37
N ALA A 203 -26.64 -0.23 1.07
CA ALA A 203 -26.47 0.06 2.48
C ALA A 203 -26.29 1.57 2.72
N GLN A 204 -27.04 2.11 3.67
CA GLN A 204 -26.86 3.49 4.08
C GLN A 204 -25.46 3.74 4.61
N LYS A 205 -24.85 4.89 4.25
CA LYS A 205 -23.54 5.29 4.74
C LYS A 205 -23.55 5.40 6.27
N ASN A 206 -22.58 4.77 6.91
CA ASN A 206 -22.33 4.93 8.34
C ASN A 206 -21.37 6.11 8.52
N GLU A 207 -21.90 7.26 8.90
CA GLU A 207 -21.13 8.51 9.04
C GLU A 207 -20.00 8.44 10.08
N ASN A 208 -20.11 7.52 11.04
CA ASN A 208 -19.10 7.33 12.09
C ASN A 208 -18.08 6.25 11.76
N PHE A 209 -18.27 5.47 10.68
CA PHE A 209 -17.43 4.31 10.41
C PHE A 209 -15.95 4.66 10.31
N VAL A 210 -15.60 5.58 9.41
CA VAL A 210 -14.21 5.97 9.18
C VAL A 210 -13.60 6.64 10.41
N LYS A 211 -14.37 7.47 11.11
CA LYS A 211 -13.94 8.16 12.32
C LYS A 211 -13.58 7.18 13.45
N ILE A 212 -14.43 6.18 13.69
CA ILE A 212 -14.18 5.16 14.72
C ILE A 212 -12.97 4.31 14.34
N VAL A 213 -12.88 3.86 13.08
CA VAL A 213 -11.72 3.08 12.60
C VAL A 213 -10.44 3.88 12.72
N PHE A 214 -10.44 5.17 12.37
CA PHE A 214 -9.28 6.05 12.55
C PHE A 214 -8.85 6.13 14.02
N THR A 215 -9.81 6.33 14.93
CA THR A 215 -9.53 6.39 16.37
C THR A 215 -8.92 5.08 16.87
N LEU A 216 -9.45 3.93 16.43
CA LEU A 216 -8.89 2.62 16.77
C LEU A 216 -7.47 2.43 16.20
N PHE A 217 -7.19 2.93 14.99
CA PHE A 217 -5.83 2.89 14.43
C PHE A 217 -4.83 3.76 15.19
N ILE A 218 -5.26 4.92 15.72
CA ILE A 218 -4.42 5.71 16.63
C ILE A 218 -4.03 4.88 17.86
N PHE A 219 -5.01 4.25 18.53
CA PHE A 219 -4.72 3.41 19.69
C PHE A 219 -3.88 2.19 19.32
N LYS A 220 -4.14 1.55 18.17
CA LYS A 220 -3.30 0.46 17.65
C LYS A 220 -1.84 0.90 17.51
N SER A 221 -1.61 2.05 16.86
CA SER A 221 -0.27 2.61 16.67
C SER A 221 0.42 2.91 18.01
N ILE A 222 -0.30 3.49 18.98
CA ILE A 222 0.23 3.80 20.31
C ILE A 222 0.60 2.52 21.06
N PHE A 223 -0.30 1.55 21.14
CA PHE A 223 -0.06 0.32 21.91
C PHE A 223 1.04 -0.53 21.28
N SER A 224 1.07 -0.63 19.94
CA SER A 224 2.13 -1.34 19.22
C SER A 224 3.50 -0.69 19.44
N THR A 225 3.58 0.65 19.40
CA THR A 225 4.84 1.39 19.68
C THR A 225 5.29 1.24 21.13
N SER A 226 4.32 1.21 22.07
CA SER A 226 4.63 1.14 23.50
C SER A 226 4.80 -0.29 24.02
N GLY A 227 4.62 -1.32 23.18
CA GLY A 227 4.70 -2.73 23.57
C GLY A 227 3.59 -3.15 24.54
N ILE A 228 2.44 -2.45 24.54
CA ILE A 228 1.30 -2.78 25.40
C ILE A 228 0.44 -3.86 24.74
N THR A 229 0.90 -5.12 24.78
CA THR A 229 0.31 -6.27 24.06
C THR A 229 -1.18 -6.45 24.36
N ILE A 230 -1.61 -6.34 25.64
CA ILE A 230 -3.03 -6.48 26.00
C ILE A 230 -3.87 -5.39 25.33
N GLY A 231 -3.37 -4.15 25.29
CA GLY A 231 -4.01 -3.05 24.58
C GLY A 231 -4.14 -3.34 23.08
N GLU A 232 -3.09 -3.86 22.46
CA GLU A 232 -3.13 -4.28 21.05
C GLU A 232 -4.19 -5.35 20.78
N ILE A 233 -4.25 -6.39 21.60
CA ILE A 233 -5.26 -7.48 21.49
C ILE A 233 -6.66 -6.90 21.52
N ILE A 234 -6.95 -6.02 22.49
CA ILE A 234 -8.28 -5.40 22.62
C ILE A 234 -8.64 -4.59 21.38
N ILE A 235 -7.71 -3.76 20.89
CA ILE A 235 -7.95 -2.93 19.70
C ILE A 235 -8.12 -3.80 18.46
N ASP A 236 -7.32 -4.84 18.29
CA ASP A 236 -7.43 -5.78 17.17
C ASP A 236 -8.80 -6.49 17.15
N LEU A 237 -9.29 -6.95 18.30
CA LEU A 237 -10.63 -7.55 18.42
C LEU A 237 -11.74 -6.52 18.11
N LEU A 238 -11.62 -5.29 18.60
CA LEU A 238 -12.57 -4.21 18.29
C LEU A 238 -12.59 -3.90 16.80
N LEU A 239 -11.41 -3.77 16.15
CA LEU A 239 -11.31 -3.55 14.70
C LEU A 239 -11.90 -4.72 13.92
N ALA A 240 -11.56 -5.96 14.29
CA ALA A 240 -12.08 -7.16 13.63
C ALA A 240 -13.61 -7.20 13.66
N VAL A 241 -14.21 -7.05 14.84
CA VAL A 241 -15.67 -7.12 15.01
C VAL A 241 -16.38 -5.94 14.34
N TYR A 242 -15.87 -4.72 14.54
CA TYR A 242 -16.51 -3.51 14.02
C TYR A 242 -16.47 -3.46 12.49
N MET A 243 -15.31 -3.77 11.87
CA MET A 243 -15.20 -3.83 10.42
C MET A 243 -16.00 -4.98 9.82
N ALA A 244 -15.97 -6.19 10.44
CA ALA A 244 -16.76 -7.31 9.96
C ALA A 244 -18.26 -7.00 9.96
N LYS A 245 -18.76 -6.40 11.06
CA LYS A 245 -20.17 -5.98 11.16
C LYS A 245 -20.55 -5.01 10.04
N GLU A 246 -19.71 -4.02 9.76
CA GLU A 246 -19.98 -3.02 8.72
C GLU A 246 -19.93 -3.65 7.32
N PHE A 247 -18.93 -4.49 7.02
CA PHE A 247 -18.80 -5.14 5.72
C PHE A 247 -19.93 -6.14 5.44
N LEU A 248 -20.40 -6.86 6.46
CA LEU A 248 -21.59 -7.70 6.33
C LEU A 248 -22.84 -6.87 5.99
N ARG A 249 -22.97 -5.68 6.59
CA ARG A 249 -24.08 -4.76 6.32
C ARG A 249 -24.10 -4.24 4.87
N TRP A 250 -22.94 -4.21 4.20
CA TRP A 250 -22.86 -3.79 2.80
C TRP A 250 -23.39 -4.83 1.82
N GLU A 251 -23.70 -6.05 2.26
CA GLU A 251 -24.26 -7.13 1.46
C GLU A 251 -23.45 -7.39 0.16
N LEU A 252 -22.13 -7.39 0.29
CA LEU A 252 -21.25 -7.72 -0.83
C LEU A 252 -21.34 -9.21 -1.17
N HIS A 253 -21.46 -9.53 -2.47
CA HIS A 253 -21.59 -10.91 -2.95
C HIS A 253 -20.31 -11.34 -3.68
N PRO A 254 -19.21 -11.71 -2.97
CA PRO A 254 -17.93 -11.98 -3.61
C PRO A 254 -17.99 -13.12 -4.62
N PHE A 255 -18.72 -14.20 -4.32
CA PHE A 255 -18.78 -15.39 -5.20
C PHE A 255 -19.63 -15.19 -6.46
N ASN A 256 -20.52 -14.22 -6.49
CA ASN A 256 -21.37 -13.90 -7.63
C ASN A 256 -20.91 -12.65 -8.39
N SER A 257 -19.76 -12.07 -8.01
CA SER A 257 -19.23 -10.86 -8.58
C SER A 257 -18.19 -11.17 -9.67
N PRO A 258 -18.07 -10.30 -10.72
CA PRO A 258 -16.95 -10.37 -11.66
C PRO A 258 -15.60 -10.30 -10.94
N ALA A 259 -14.57 -10.92 -11.49
CA ALA A 259 -13.25 -11.04 -10.86
C ALA A 259 -12.69 -9.68 -10.37
N ILE A 260 -12.91 -8.61 -11.12
CA ILE A 260 -12.45 -7.25 -10.78
C ILE A 260 -13.15 -6.64 -9.55
N LEU A 261 -14.33 -7.12 -9.17
CA LEU A 261 -15.02 -6.77 -7.93
C LEU A 261 -14.71 -7.79 -6.83
N TRP A 262 -14.70 -9.08 -7.18
CA TRP A 262 -14.38 -10.15 -6.26
C TRP A 262 -13.05 -9.91 -5.52
N VAL A 263 -11.98 -9.49 -6.24
CA VAL A 263 -10.68 -9.19 -5.62
C VAL A 263 -10.77 -8.05 -4.59
N LEU A 264 -11.61 -7.06 -4.84
CA LEU A 264 -11.81 -5.93 -3.91
C LEU A 264 -12.62 -6.37 -2.67
N HIS A 265 -13.63 -7.24 -2.85
CA HIS A 265 -14.36 -7.83 -1.72
C HIS A 265 -13.44 -8.69 -0.86
N LEU A 266 -12.56 -9.48 -1.49
CA LEU A 266 -11.55 -10.28 -0.81
C LEU A 266 -10.57 -9.40 -0.02
N ALA A 267 -10.11 -8.29 -0.61
CA ALA A 267 -9.27 -7.34 0.09
C ALA A 267 -9.95 -6.79 1.35
N LEU A 268 -11.22 -6.38 1.26
CA LEU A 268 -11.97 -5.93 2.45
C LEU A 268 -12.12 -7.03 3.50
N ALA A 269 -12.35 -8.27 3.09
CA ALA A 269 -12.47 -9.39 4.02
C ALA A 269 -11.16 -9.65 4.79
N TRP A 270 -10.01 -9.35 4.18
CA TRP A 270 -8.71 -9.45 4.85
C TRP A 270 -8.57 -8.49 6.03
N LEU A 271 -9.22 -7.31 6.04
CA LEU A 271 -9.11 -6.37 7.17
C LEU A 271 -9.56 -6.99 8.50
N PRO A 272 -10.84 -7.37 8.67
CA PRO A 272 -11.28 -7.96 9.92
C PRO A 272 -10.59 -9.29 10.22
N MET A 273 -10.29 -10.09 9.19
CA MET A 273 -9.61 -11.37 9.35
C MET A 273 -8.16 -11.18 9.82
N ALA A 274 -7.42 -10.21 9.28
CA ALA A 274 -6.04 -9.92 9.67
C ALA A 274 -5.98 -9.42 11.12
N PHE A 275 -6.89 -8.55 11.53
CA PHE A 275 -6.96 -8.10 12.94
C PHE A 275 -7.35 -9.23 13.88
N LEU A 276 -8.30 -10.10 13.51
CA LEU A 276 -8.63 -11.27 14.30
C LEU A 276 -7.43 -12.23 14.46
N LEU A 277 -6.74 -12.53 13.36
CA LEU A 277 -5.54 -13.39 13.39
C LEU A 277 -4.38 -12.72 14.13
N SER A 278 -4.27 -11.38 14.06
CA SER A 278 -3.32 -10.61 14.87
C SER A 278 -3.60 -10.79 16.37
N ALA A 279 -4.84 -10.62 16.81
CA ALA A 279 -5.22 -10.83 18.20
C ALA A 279 -4.92 -12.27 18.65
N ILE A 280 -5.25 -13.26 17.83
CA ILE A 280 -4.97 -14.68 18.12
C ILE A 280 -3.46 -14.93 18.24
N SER A 281 -2.63 -14.38 17.33
CA SER A 281 -1.18 -14.53 17.38
C SER A 281 -0.58 -13.89 18.63
N LEU A 282 -1.03 -12.68 18.99
CA LEU A 282 -0.57 -12.00 20.21
C LEU A 282 -0.97 -12.75 21.49
N ILE A 283 -2.16 -13.33 21.54
CA ILE A 283 -2.58 -14.21 22.66
C ILE A 283 -1.68 -15.45 22.71
N ALA A 284 -1.42 -16.08 21.56
CA ALA A 284 -0.54 -17.23 21.47
C ALA A 284 0.90 -16.90 21.89
N GLU A 285 1.41 -15.72 21.52
CA GLU A 285 2.73 -15.22 21.98
C GLU A 285 2.80 -15.09 23.50
N LEU A 286 1.75 -14.55 24.14
CA LEU A 286 1.68 -14.43 25.59
C LEU A 286 1.62 -15.78 26.30
N VAL A 287 0.91 -16.77 25.72
CA VAL A 287 0.72 -18.09 26.33
C VAL A 287 1.91 -19.01 26.09
N LEU A 288 2.50 -18.98 24.87
CA LEU A 288 3.55 -19.90 24.43
C LEU A 288 4.95 -19.32 24.63
N GLY A 289 5.07 -18.00 24.88
CA GLY A 289 6.38 -17.31 24.98
C GLY A 289 7.15 -17.28 23.67
N THR A 290 6.46 -17.32 22.52
CA THR A 290 7.09 -17.34 21.19
C THR A 290 6.56 -16.20 20.32
N SER A 291 7.38 -15.70 19.37
CA SER A 291 6.99 -14.62 18.46
C SER A 291 6.64 -15.18 17.08
N PHE A 292 5.51 -14.70 16.51
CA PHE A 292 5.09 -15.04 15.15
C PHE A 292 5.70 -14.14 14.09
N TYR A 293 6.82 -13.51 14.36
CA TYR A 293 7.70 -12.83 13.40
C TYR A 293 6.93 -11.93 12.39
N PHE A 294 6.31 -10.87 12.91
CA PHE A 294 5.56 -9.88 12.11
C PHE A 294 4.38 -10.44 11.31
N LEU A 295 3.77 -11.54 11.73
CA LEU A 295 2.61 -12.14 11.08
C LEU A 295 1.49 -11.12 10.85
N ASN A 296 1.14 -10.37 11.90
CA ASN A 296 0.07 -9.37 11.91
C ASN A 296 0.27 -8.28 10.83
N ILE A 297 1.47 -7.74 10.70
CA ILE A 297 1.81 -6.72 9.70
C ILE A 297 1.67 -7.30 8.29
N HIS A 298 2.15 -8.52 8.05
CA HIS A 298 2.13 -9.10 6.71
C HIS A 298 0.75 -9.58 6.27
N LEU A 299 -0.12 -9.98 7.20
CA LEU A 299 -1.53 -10.24 6.88
C LEU A 299 -2.22 -8.98 6.34
N LEU A 300 -1.98 -7.81 6.93
CA LEU A 300 -2.50 -6.53 6.44
C LEU A 300 -1.78 -6.07 5.17
N ALA A 301 -0.45 -6.17 5.12
CA ALA A 301 0.34 -5.66 3.99
C ALA A 301 0.11 -6.47 2.69
N ILE A 302 0.01 -7.80 2.79
CA ILE A 302 -0.16 -8.65 1.61
C ILE A 302 -1.65 -8.97 1.41
N GLY A 303 -2.34 -9.43 2.47
CA GLY A 303 -3.74 -9.83 2.39
C GLY A 303 -4.65 -8.66 2.01
N PHE A 304 -4.56 -7.54 2.70
CA PHE A 304 -5.38 -6.37 2.40
C PHE A 304 -4.73 -5.43 1.38
N LEU A 305 -3.60 -4.80 1.75
CA LEU A 305 -3.03 -3.67 1.02
C LEU A 305 -2.59 -4.05 -0.40
N THR A 306 -1.85 -5.15 -0.57
CA THR A 306 -1.42 -5.61 -1.89
C THR A 306 -2.62 -6.05 -2.73
N THR A 307 -3.58 -6.77 -2.14
CA THR A 307 -4.78 -7.23 -2.85
C THR A 307 -5.62 -6.06 -3.36
N VAL A 308 -5.88 -5.05 -2.53
CA VAL A 308 -6.66 -3.87 -2.94
C VAL A 308 -5.92 -3.03 -4.00
N LEU A 309 -4.61 -2.89 -3.87
CA LEU A 309 -3.80 -2.14 -4.83
C LEU A 309 -3.73 -2.81 -6.20
N VAL A 310 -3.52 -4.12 -6.25
CA VAL A 310 -3.55 -4.88 -7.51
C VAL A 310 -4.95 -4.82 -8.14
N GLY A 311 -6.01 -4.93 -7.34
CA GLY A 311 -7.39 -4.81 -7.80
C GLY A 311 -7.71 -3.43 -8.40
N PHE A 312 -7.47 -2.37 -7.64
CA PHE A 312 -7.69 -0.99 -8.13
C PHE A 312 -6.72 -0.61 -9.25
N GLY A 313 -5.46 -1.01 -9.16
CA GLY A 313 -4.45 -0.77 -10.19
C GLY A 313 -4.85 -1.39 -11.53
N THR A 314 -5.33 -2.62 -11.52
CA THR A 314 -5.88 -3.29 -12.71
C THR A 314 -7.09 -2.53 -13.25
N ARG A 315 -8.05 -2.16 -12.39
CA ARG A 315 -9.26 -1.44 -12.80
C ARG A 315 -8.95 -0.07 -13.41
N VAL A 316 -8.03 0.69 -12.80
CA VAL A 316 -7.61 2.01 -13.31
C VAL A 316 -6.90 1.87 -14.65
N THR A 317 -5.98 0.92 -14.78
CA THR A 317 -5.23 0.67 -16.02
C THR A 317 -6.16 0.31 -17.17
N LEU A 318 -7.11 -0.60 -16.98
CA LEU A 318 -8.08 -0.98 -17.99
C LEU A 318 -9.01 0.18 -18.34
N GLY A 319 -9.61 0.83 -17.34
CA GLY A 319 -10.59 1.91 -17.56
C GLY A 319 -9.99 3.11 -18.31
N HIS A 320 -8.75 3.50 -18.00
CA HIS A 320 -8.08 4.63 -18.66
C HIS A 320 -7.44 4.28 -20.02
N SER A 321 -7.30 3.00 -20.36
CA SER A 321 -6.91 2.55 -21.71
C SER A 321 -8.11 2.35 -22.67
N GLY A 322 -9.31 2.74 -22.23
CA GLY A 322 -10.54 2.58 -23.02
C GLY A 322 -11.00 1.14 -23.13
N GLN A 323 -10.60 0.28 -22.20
CA GLN A 323 -11.03 -1.10 -22.11
C GLN A 323 -12.11 -1.26 -21.03
N PRO A 324 -13.07 -2.19 -21.20
CA PRO A 324 -13.99 -2.52 -20.12
C PRO A 324 -13.20 -2.96 -18.88
N PRO A 325 -13.56 -2.49 -17.67
CA PRO A 325 -12.88 -2.89 -16.45
C PRO A 325 -13.31 -4.30 -16.02
N HIS A 326 -13.08 -5.29 -16.88
CA HIS A 326 -13.35 -6.69 -16.62
C HIS A 326 -12.04 -7.45 -16.41
N GLY A 327 -11.97 -8.23 -15.33
CA GLY A 327 -10.87 -9.17 -15.13
C GLY A 327 -11.03 -10.39 -16.05
N ASP A 328 -10.08 -10.57 -16.94
CA ASP A 328 -9.99 -11.79 -17.75
C ASP A 328 -9.45 -12.98 -16.93
N ALA A 329 -9.30 -14.14 -17.57
CA ALA A 329 -8.81 -15.34 -16.90
C ALA A 329 -7.41 -15.17 -16.29
N LEU A 330 -6.53 -14.39 -16.93
CA LEU A 330 -5.17 -14.14 -16.40
C LEU A 330 -5.22 -13.18 -15.21
N ALA A 331 -6.02 -12.12 -15.28
CA ALA A 331 -6.23 -11.22 -14.14
C ALA A 331 -6.81 -12.00 -12.94
N THR A 332 -7.77 -12.89 -13.17
CA THR A 332 -8.34 -13.76 -12.12
C THR A 332 -7.27 -14.65 -11.48
N LYS A 333 -6.38 -15.24 -12.29
CA LYS A 333 -5.25 -16.05 -11.78
C LYS A 333 -4.28 -15.20 -10.95
N ILE A 334 -3.98 -13.96 -11.35
CA ILE A 334 -3.16 -13.03 -10.58
C ILE A 334 -3.81 -12.74 -9.22
N PHE A 335 -5.12 -12.48 -9.18
CA PHE A 335 -5.84 -12.20 -7.94
C PHE A 335 -5.83 -13.40 -6.96
N ILE A 336 -5.98 -14.62 -7.49
CA ILE A 336 -5.84 -15.85 -6.72
C ILE A 336 -4.39 -16.03 -6.25
N PHE A 337 -3.41 -15.74 -7.13
CA PHE A 337 -1.99 -15.90 -6.81
C PHE A 337 -1.54 -15.05 -5.62
N ILE A 338 -2.12 -13.87 -5.41
CA ILE A 338 -1.85 -13.05 -4.22
C ILE A 338 -2.12 -13.86 -2.94
N GLN A 339 -3.15 -14.72 -2.92
CA GLN A 339 -3.49 -15.50 -1.73
C GLN A 339 -2.42 -16.57 -1.42
N PHE A 340 -1.73 -17.09 -2.44
CA PHE A 340 -0.58 -17.97 -2.22
C PHE A 340 0.63 -17.19 -1.66
N VAL A 341 0.80 -15.91 -2.04
CA VAL A 341 1.82 -15.04 -1.42
C VAL A 341 1.53 -14.85 0.07
N VAL A 342 0.26 -14.57 0.43
CA VAL A 342 -0.16 -14.46 1.84
C VAL A 342 0.13 -15.77 2.58
N LEU A 343 -0.31 -16.91 2.03
CA LEU A 343 -0.14 -18.21 2.66
C LEU A 343 1.34 -18.54 2.90
N ALA A 344 2.19 -18.34 1.90
CA ALA A 344 3.63 -18.58 2.03
C ALA A 344 4.26 -17.72 3.14
N ARG A 345 3.84 -16.44 3.25
CA ARG A 345 4.32 -15.55 4.30
C ARG A 345 3.83 -15.97 5.70
N VAL A 346 2.59 -16.42 5.80
CA VAL A 346 2.03 -17.00 7.04
C VAL A 346 2.80 -18.23 7.47
N LEU A 347 3.03 -19.16 6.54
CA LEU A 347 3.79 -20.38 6.82
C LEU A 347 5.23 -20.08 7.28
N PHE A 348 5.89 -19.08 6.69
CA PHE A 348 7.18 -18.62 7.16
C PHE A 348 7.12 -18.07 8.60
N SER A 349 6.11 -17.26 8.94
CA SER A 349 5.95 -16.75 10.31
C SER A 349 5.72 -17.88 11.33
N ILE A 350 4.92 -18.89 10.98
CA ILE A 350 4.66 -20.08 11.80
C ILE A 350 5.94 -20.92 11.96
N ASN A 351 6.71 -21.10 10.87
CA ASN A 351 8.00 -21.79 10.91
C ASN A 351 8.96 -21.13 11.92
N VAL A 352 9.07 -19.81 11.90
CA VAL A 352 9.92 -19.07 12.85
C VAL A 352 9.41 -19.24 14.28
N ALA A 353 8.10 -19.13 14.51
CA ALA A 353 7.49 -19.23 15.83
C ALA A 353 7.74 -20.60 16.49
N PHE A 354 7.67 -21.67 15.73
CA PHE A 354 7.82 -23.03 16.25
C PHE A 354 9.21 -23.65 16.01
N GLY A 355 10.13 -22.91 15.41
CA GLY A 355 11.50 -23.35 15.20
C GLY A 355 11.63 -24.62 14.32
N TRP A 356 10.79 -24.74 13.27
CA TRP A 356 10.79 -25.95 12.42
C TRP A 356 12.05 -26.10 11.55
N GLY A 357 12.85 -25.05 11.40
CA GLY A 357 14.09 -25.09 10.60
C GLY A 357 13.85 -25.15 9.09
N LEU A 358 12.66 -24.75 8.62
CA LEU A 358 12.29 -24.73 7.20
C LEU A 358 12.63 -23.38 6.57
N ASP A 359 13.94 -23.02 6.52
CA ASP A 359 14.41 -21.70 6.09
C ASP A 359 14.05 -21.38 4.63
N PHE A 360 13.85 -22.40 3.80
CA PHE A 360 13.39 -22.24 2.42
C PHE A 360 12.02 -21.59 2.29
N LEU A 361 11.20 -21.56 3.36
CA LEU A 361 9.91 -20.85 3.36
C LEU A 361 10.07 -19.33 3.20
N PHE A 362 11.19 -18.77 3.66
CA PHE A 362 11.54 -17.38 3.35
C PHE A 362 11.75 -17.21 1.84
N ASP A 363 12.52 -18.12 1.22
CA ASP A 363 12.80 -18.07 -0.22
C ASP A 363 11.51 -18.19 -1.06
N ILE A 364 10.61 -19.06 -0.68
CA ILE A 364 9.30 -19.18 -1.30
C ILE A 364 8.49 -17.87 -1.15
N SER A 365 8.44 -17.32 0.07
CA SER A 365 7.64 -16.15 0.38
C SER A 365 8.06 -14.93 -0.46
N PHE A 366 9.34 -14.57 -0.48
CA PHE A 366 9.79 -13.43 -1.28
C PHE A 366 9.76 -13.71 -2.78
N SER A 367 10.05 -14.95 -3.23
CA SER A 367 9.99 -15.31 -4.65
C SER A 367 8.59 -15.18 -5.21
N LEU A 368 7.58 -15.62 -4.48
CA LEU A 368 6.17 -15.45 -4.89
C LEU A 368 5.78 -13.96 -4.97
N TRP A 369 6.29 -13.11 -4.07
CA TRP A 369 6.13 -11.67 -4.19
C TRP A 369 6.76 -11.12 -5.48
N LEU A 370 8.01 -11.48 -5.77
CA LEU A 370 8.69 -11.06 -7.00
C LEU A 370 7.92 -11.53 -8.26
N ILE A 371 7.48 -12.78 -8.28
CA ILE A 371 6.68 -13.34 -9.37
C ILE A 371 5.37 -12.57 -9.53
N LEU A 372 4.67 -12.23 -8.44
CA LEU A 372 3.45 -11.45 -8.47
C LEU A 372 3.64 -10.13 -9.23
N PHE A 373 4.64 -9.34 -8.84
CA PHE A 373 4.87 -8.03 -9.45
C PHE A 373 5.44 -8.13 -10.87
N LEU A 374 6.22 -9.17 -11.18
CA LEU A 374 6.66 -9.45 -12.54
C LEU A 374 5.48 -9.81 -13.46
N VAL A 375 4.59 -10.69 -13.02
CA VAL A 375 3.45 -11.14 -13.83
C VAL A 375 2.43 -10.01 -13.98
N TRP A 376 2.07 -9.33 -12.88
CA TRP A 376 1.12 -8.21 -12.92
C TRP A 376 1.70 -7.03 -13.72
N GLY A 377 2.95 -6.64 -13.45
CA GLY A 377 3.64 -5.57 -14.17
C GLY A 377 3.82 -5.91 -15.65
N GLY A 378 4.30 -7.11 -15.98
CA GLY A 378 4.48 -7.57 -17.36
C GLY A 378 3.17 -7.61 -18.13
N ARG A 379 2.06 -8.05 -17.48
CA ARG A 379 0.71 -8.06 -18.08
C ARG A 379 0.27 -6.67 -18.51
N TYR A 380 0.45 -5.67 -17.66
CA TYR A 380 -0.06 -4.32 -17.90
C TYR A 380 1.00 -3.34 -18.42
N PHE A 381 2.26 -3.75 -18.58
CA PHE A 381 3.35 -2.88 -19.02
C PHE A 381 3.07 -2.19 -20.35
N LYS A 382 2.67 -2.97 -21.36
CA LYS A 382 2.36 -2.43 -22.69
C LYS A 382 1.17 -1.48 -22.66
N THR A 383 0.19 -1.74 -21.82
CA THR A 383 -0.98 -0.88 -21.63
C THR A 383 -0.57 0.43 -20.95
N LEU A 384 0.24 0.37 -19.89
CA LEU A 384 0.70 1.56 -19.17
C LEU A 384 1.65 2.43 -20.00
N VAL A 385 2.53 1.82 -20.81
CA VAL A 385 3.59 2.55 -21.52
C VAL A 385 3.15 2.96 -22.93
N PHE A 386 2.43 2.11 -23.65
CA PHE A 386 2.12 2.30 -25.07
C PHE A 386 0.61 2.41 -25.36
N GLY A 387 -0.26 2.23 -24.38
CA GLY A 387 -1.72 2.23 -24.58
C GLY A 387 -2.25 1.00 -25.32
N THR A 388 -1.45 -0.03 -25.43
CA THR A 388 -1.86 -1.27 -26.12
C THR A 388 -2.96 -1.96 -25.31
N LYS A 389 -4.05 -2.34 -25.96
CA LYS A 389 -5.10 -3.13 -25.31
C LYS A 389 -4.59 -4.53 -24.94
N VAL A 390 -5.02 -5.03 -23.79
CA VAL A 390 -4.68 -6.37 -23.28
C VAL A 390 -5.71 -7.37 -23.71
#